data_c2d3498521bb794c38ad77c8c89ed0b5
#
_entry.id   c2d3498521bb794c38ad77c8c89ed0b5
#
_cell.length_a   1.000
_cell.length_b   1.000
_cell.length_c   1.000
_cell.angle_alpha   90.00
_cell.angle_beta   90.00
_cell.angle_gamma   90.00
#
_symmetry.space_group_name_H-M   'P 1'
#
loop_
_entity.id
_entity.type
_entity.pdbx_description
1 polymer ?
#
loop_
_entity_poly.entity_id
_entity_poly.type
_entity_poly.pdbx_seq_one_letter_code
_entity_poly.pdbx_strand_id
1 'polypeptide(L)'
;TDITGREDLYRQNGIEVKKQVDAARERVNQRHLEGRKAPEVVFLRASASSVKAKGSYGNVGGEMLAELGCINIADDDDSLLDDLSMEAIIAADPDFVFVTTQGKDAEAVRQNIENTLLNNPAWNKLTAVREGRYYVLEKELYNLKPNARWGEAYQKLAEILYGEAESSNQ
;
A
#
# COMPACT_ATOMS: atom_id res chain seq x y z
N THR A 1 5.19 1.39 -41.76
CA THR A 1 4.32 2.03 -40.77
C THR A 1 3.91 1.00 -39.74
N ASP A 2 4.75 0.87 -38.70
CA ASP A 2 4.70 -0.18 -37.69
C ASP A 2 3.64 0.06 -36.63
N ILE A 3 2.37 -0.23 -36.95
CA ILE A 3 1.32 -0.34 -35.94
C ILE A 3 1.36 -1.73 -35.28
N THR A 4 1.82 -2.77 -35.99
CA THR A 4 1.88 -4.16 -35.51
C THR A 4 2.92 -4.42 -34.41
N GLY A 5 4.09 -3.77 -34.46
CA GLY A 5 5.12 -3.94 -33.42
C GLY A 5 4.74 -3.37 -32.07
N ARG A 6 3.87 -2.35 -32.02
CA ARG A 6 3.38 -1.78 -30.77
C ARG A 6 2.26 -2.63 -30.13
N GLU A 7 1.43 -3.26 -30.93
CA GLU A 7 0.37 -4.15 -30.42
C GLU A 7 0.96 -5.40 -29.77
N ASP A 8 2.01 -5.97 -30.34
CA ASP A 8 2.67 -7.13 -29.73
C ASP A 8 3.39 -6.78 -28.44
N LEU A 9 4.02 -5.59 -28.35
CA LEU A 9 4.59 -5.08 -27.12
C LEU A 9 3.53 -4.81 -26.03
N TYR A 10 2.38 -4.27 -26.41
CA TYR A 10 1.25 -4.07 -25.51
C TYR A 10 0.70 -5.40 -24.98
N ARG A 11 0.57 -6.40 -25.85
CA ARG A 11 0.12 -7.74 -25.44
C ARG A 11 1.13 -8.43 -24.53
N GLN A 12 2.41 -8.39 -24.86
CA GLN A 12 3.48 -8.96 -24.02
C GLN A 12 3.56 -8.29 -22.65
N ASN A 13 3.51 -6.96 -22.60
CA ASN A 13 3.49 -6.22 -21.36
C ASN A 13 2.22 -6.51 -20.53
N GLY A 14 1.06 -6.61 -21.15
CA GLY A 14 -0.19 -6.97 -20.49
C GLY A 14 -0.18 -8.38 -19.92
N ILE A 15 0.40 -9.34 -20.62
CA ILE A 15 0.56 -10.72 -20.15
C ILE A 15 1.53 -10.79 -18.97
N GLU A 16 2.64 -10.08 -19.05
CA GLU A 16 3.63 -10.04 -17.96
C GLU A 16 3.06 -9.39 -16.69
N VAL A 17 2.40 -8.24 -16.83
CA VAL A 17 1.71 -7.58 -15.71
C VAL A 17 0.68 -8.51 -15.08
N LYS A 18 -0.12 -9.20 -15.89
CA LYS A 18 -1.10 -10.16 -15.37
C LYS A 18 -0.45 -11.28 -14.60
N LYS A 19 0.63 -11.88 -15.11
CA LYS A 19 1.38 -12.93 -14.39
C LYS A 19 1.91 -12.45 -13.04
N GLN A 20 2.43 -11.23 -12.98
CA GLN A 20 2.95 -10.64 -11.74
C GLN A 20 1.85 -10.41 -10.71
N VAL A 21 0.70 -9.90 -11.14
CA VAL A 21 -0.48 -9.71 -10.28
C VAL A 21 -1.02 -11.06 -9.79
N ASP A 22 -1.15 -12.04 -10.69
CA ASP A 22 -1.63 -13.38 -10.33
C ASP A 22 -0.68 -14.09 -9.36
N ALA A 23 0.64 -13.94 -9.53
CA ALA A 23 1.64 -14.46 -8.59
C ALA A 23 1.53 -13.82 -7.20
N ALA A 24 1.28 -12.51 -7.13
CA ALA A 24 1.06 -11.82 -5.87
C ALA A 24 -0.21 -12.31 -5.16
N ARG A 25 -1.30 -12.49 -5.91
CA ARG A 25 -2.58 -13.05 -5.39
C ARG A 25 -2.44 -14.49 -4.92
N GLU A 26 -1.66 -15.30 -5.62
CA GLU A 26 -1.41 -16.69 -5.22
C GLU A 26 -0.72 -16.78 -3.86
N ARG A 27 0.22 -15.88 -3.55
CA ARG A 27 0.83 -15.80 -2.21
C ARG A 27 -0.22 -15.54 -1.12
N VAL A 28 -1.21 -14.69 -1.40
CA VAL A 28 -2.33 -14.44 -0.48
C VAL A 28 -3.14 -15.70 -0.25
N ASN A 29 -3.48 -16.41 -1.33
CA ASN A 29 -4.27 -17.64 -1.26
C ASN A 29 -3.54 -18.73 -0.45
N GLN A 30 -2.24 -18.91 -0.68
CA GLN A 30 -1.44 -19.88 0.09
C GLN A 30 -1.45 -19.59 1.59
N ARG A 31 -1.34 -18.32 1.99
CA ARG A 31 -1.41 -17.92 3.40
C ARG A 31 -2.79 -18.12 4.02
N HIS A 32 -3.84 -17.89 3.25
CA HIS A 32 -5.20 -18.22 3.67
C HIS A 32 -5.37 -19.72 3.94
N LEU A 33 -4.79 -20.56 3.09
CA LEU A 33 -4.80 -22.02 3.27
C LEU A 33 -3.99 -22.45 4.50
N GLU A 34 -2.95 -21.71 4.88
CA GLU A 34 -2.18 -21.92 6.10
C GLU A 34 -2.87 -21.43 7.38
N GLY A 35 -4.08 -20.87 7.27
CA GLY A 35 -4.87 -20.36 8.41
C GLY A 35 -4.29 -19.10 9.06
N ARG A 36 -3.47 -18.33 8.36
CA ARG A 36 -2.91 -17.08 8.87
C ARG A 36 -3.94 -15.95 8.81
N LYS A 37 -3.98 -15.12 9.85
CA LYS A 37 -4.84 -13.95 9.92
C LYS A 37 -4.49 -12.96 8.78
N ALA A 38 -5.52 -12.34 8.20
CA ALA A 38 -5.33 -11.24 7.24
C ALA A 38 -4.63 -10.06 7.92
N PRO A 39 -3.64 -9.41 7.29
CA PRO A 39 -2.99 -8.23 7.84
C PRO A 39 -3.97 -7.07 8.00
N GLU A 40 -3.98 -6.44 9.16
CA GLU A 40 -4.69 -5.20 9.39
C GLU A 40 -3.77 -4.03 9.03
N VAL A 41 -4.26 -3.12 8.19
CA VAL A 41 -3.46 -2.00 7.68
C VAL A 41 -4.18 -0.68 7.84
N VAL A 42 -3.42 0.40 7.96
CA VAL A 42 -3.89 1.76 7.70
C VAL A 42 -3.17 2.31 6.48
N PHE A 43 -3.93 2.87 5.56
CA PHE A 43 -3.41 3.52 4.36
C PHE A 43 -3.65 5.02 4.43
N LEU A 44 -2.57 5.78 4.43
CA LEU A 44 -2.59 7.24 4.56
C LEU A 44 -2.15 7.90 3.25
N ARG A 45 -2.72 9.06 2.96
CA ARG A 45 -2.27 9.95 1.88
C ARG A 45 -1.82 11.27 2.48
N ALA A 46 -0.56 11.62 2.25
CA ALA A 46 0.04 12.87 2.70
C ALA A 46 0.20 13.86 1.55
N SER A 47 -0.21 15.09 1.78
CA SER A 47 0.05 16.25 0.93
C SER A 47 0.87 17.29 1.69
N ALA A 48 1.17 18.43 1.08
CA ALA A 48 1.86 19.54 1.75
C ALA A 48 1.07 20.13 2.93
N SER A 49 -0.24 19.94 2.98
CA SER A 49 -1.13 20.57 3.96
C SER A 49 -1.97 19.62 4.81
N SER A 50 -1.99 18.33 4.46
CA SER A 50 -2.83 17.35 5.18
C SER A 50 -2.29 15.93 5.09
N VAL A 51 -2.61 15.13 6.10
CA VAL A 51 -2.49 13.67 6.09
C VAL A 51 -3.87 13.10 6.36
N LYS A 52 -4.36 12.23 5.48
CA LYS A 52 -5.70 11.64 5.59
C LYS A 52 -5.64 10.14 5.43
N ALA A 53 -6.45 9.43 6.19
CA ALA A 53 -6.68 8.01 5.96
C ALA A 53 -7.49 7.80 4.68
N LYS A 54 -7.24 6.70 4.00
CA LYS A 54 -7.95 6.25 2.79
C LYS A 54 -8.42 4.83 2.98
N GLY A 55 -9.68 4.60 2.62
CA GLY A 55 -10.27 3.26 2.63
C GLY A 55 -9.76 2.40 1.47
N SER A 56 -10.31 1.20 1.39
CA SER A 56 -9.96 0.21 0.35
C SER A 56 -10.49 0.56 -1.03
N TYR A 57 -11.41 1.52 -1.15
CA TYR A 57 -12.07 1.84 -2.41
C TYR A 57 -11.82 3.28 -2.86
N GLY A 58 -11.88 3.48 -4.18
CA GLY A 58 -11.76 4.80 -4.80
C GLY A 58 -10.33 5.36 -4.84
N ASN A 59 -9.34 4.53 -4.59
CA ASN A 59 -7.93 4.88 -4.71
C ASN A 59 -7.06 3.65 -5.00
N VAL A 60 -5.98 3.86 -5.73
CA VAL A 60 -5.14 2.77 -6.25
C VAL A 60 -4.51 1.92 -5.14
N GLY A 61 -3.86 2.55 -4.17
CA GLY A 61 -3.16 1.82 -3.11
C GLY A 61 -4.10 1.03 -2.20
N GLY A 62 -5.24 1.62 -1.84
CA GLY A 62 -6.27 0.95 -1.03
C GLY A 62 -6.85 -0.28 -1.72
N GLU A 63 -7.17 -0.16 -3.02
CA GLU A 63 -7.69 -1.27 -3.82
C GLU A 63 -6.65 -2.41 -3.94
N MET A 64 -5.38 -2.09 -4.17
CA MET A 64 -4.31 -3.09 -4.21
C MET A 64 -4.15 -3.82 -2.88
N LEU A 65 -4.17 -3.11 -1.76
CA LEU A 65 -4.08 -3.71 -0.42
C LEU A 65 -5.26 -4.64 -0.14
N ALA A 66 -6.48 -4.23 -0.51
CA ALA A 66 -7.67 -5.07 -0.37
C ALA A 66 -7.58 -6.35 -1.24
N GLU A 67 -7.12 -6.23 -2.47
CA GLU A 67 -6.92 -7.38 -3.37
C GLU A 67 -5.81 -8.32 -2.89
N LEU A 68 -4.84 -7.80 -2.14
CA LEU A 68 -3.81 -8.61 -1.47
C LEU A 68 -4.27 -9.16 -0.11
N GLY A 69 -5.55 -9.08 0.21
CA GLY A 69 -6.16 -9.70 1.39
C GLY A 69 -6.01 -8.91 2.68
N CYS A 70 -5.61 -7.64 2.62
CA CYS A 70 -5.53 -6.79 3.81
C CYS A 70 -6.89 -6.30 4.27
N ILE A 71 -7.03 -6.08 5.57
CA ILE A 71 -8.15 -5.40 6.20
C ILE A 71 -7.72 -3.97 6.50
N ASN A 72 -8.33 -2.99 5.84
CA ASN A 72 -8.05 -1.58 6.09
C ASN A 72 -8.92 -1.08 7.24
N ILE A 73 -8.31 -0.62 8.32
CA ILE A 73 -9.04 -0.16 9.51
C ILE A 73 -9.97 1.04 9.24
N ALA A 74 -9.69 1.81 8.19
CA ALA A 74 -10.52 2.95 7.80
C ALA A 74 -11.82 2.54 7.08
N ASP A 75 -11.98 1.28 6.68
CA ASP A 75 -13.20 0.82 6.04
C ASP A 75 -14.37 0.68 7.02
N ASP A 76 -14.08 0.40 8.27
CA ASP A 76 -15.08 0.23 9.34
C ASP A 76 -15.25 1.48 10.23
N ASP A 77 -14.48 2.53 9.98
CA ASP A 77 -14.51 3.77 10.74
C ASP A 77 -14.49 5.01 9.85
N ASP A 78 -15.67 5.49 9.47
CA ASP A 78 -15.83 6.69 8.64
C ASP A 78 -15.17 7.93 9.25
N SER A 79 -15.01 7.98 10.56
CA SER A 79 -14.34 9.10 11.24
C SER A 79 -12.86 9.21 10.86
N LEU A 80 -12.19 8.09 10.53
CA LEU A 80 -10.82 8.08 10.04
C LEU A 80 -10.70 8.65 8.62
N LEU A 81 -11.75 8.54 7.80
CA LEU A 81 -11.75 9.08 6.44
C LEU A 81 -11.93 10.59 6.41
N ASP A 82 -12.67 11.14 7.37
CA ASP A 82 -12.95 12.58 7.46
C ASP A 82 -11.79 13.34 8.09
N ASP A 83 -11.26 12.84 9.20
CA ASP A 83 -10.15 13.44 9.91
C ASP A 83 -9.19 12.37 10.43
N LEU A 84 -7.88 12.68 10.45
CA LEU A 84 -6.86 11.76 10.94
C LEU A 84 -6.94 11.65 12.47
N SER A 85 -7.61 10.64 12.98
CA SER A 85 -7.64 10.34 14.41
C SER A 85 -6.49 9.41 14.80
N MET A 86 -5.47 9.97 15.42
CA MET A 86 -4.36 9.17 15.95
C MET A 86 -4.82 8.23 17.06
N GLU A 87 -5.81 8.63 17.86
CA GLU A 87 -6.39 7.79 18.93
C GLU A 87 -7.07 6.55 18.35
N ALA A 88 -7.84 6.70 17.28
CA ALA A 88 -8.50 5.58 16.61
C ALA A 88 -7.46 4.62 15.96
N ILE A 89 -6.42 5.16 15.35
CA ILE A 89 -5.33 4.35 14.77
C ILE A 89 -4.60 3.56 15.86
N ILE A 90 -4.31 4.19 17.01
CA ILE A 90 -3.66 3.52 18.15
C ILE A 90 -4.56 2.44 18.75
N ALA A 91 -5.85 2.72 18.88
CA ALA A 91 -6.81 1.75 19.42
C ALA A 91 -6.93 0.51 18.52
N ALA A 92 -6.88 0.69 17.22
CA ALA A 92 -6.88 -0.41 16.25
C ALA A 92 -5.54 -1.15 16.17
N ASP A 93 -4.42 -0.45 16.41
CA ASP A 93 -3.03 -0.94 16.33
C ASP A 93 -2.76 -1.83 15.11
N PRO A 94 -2.89 -1.29 13.88
CA PRO A 94 -2.76 -2.07 12.66
C PRO A 94 -1.37 -2.70 12.53
N ASP A 95 -1.29 -3.83 11.84
CA ASP A 95 -0.04 -4.57 11.61
C ASP A 95 0.95 -3.80 10.74
N PHE A 96 0.45 -3.00 9.79
CA PHE A 96 1.25 -2.18 8.87
C PHE A 96 0.68 -0.77 8.72
N VAL A 97 1.57 0.19 8.54
CA VAL A 97 1.22 1.57 8.19
C VAL A 97 1.83 1.90 6.83
N PHE A 98 0.99 2.25 5.88
CA PHE A 98 1.41 2.69 4.55
C PHE A 98 1.04 4.15 4.34
N VAL A 99 1.99 4.93 3.82
CA VAL A 99 1.78 6.33 3.45
C VAL A 99 2.14 6.51 1.98
N THR A 100 1.21 7.01 1.19
CA THR A 100 1.51 7.52 -0.16
C THR A 100 1.51 9.04 -0.15
N THR A 101 2.18 9.65 -1.10
CA THR A 101 2.33 11.10 -1.18
C THR A 101 1.54 11.69 -2.35
N GLN A 102 1.10 12.93 -2.21
CA GLN A 102 0.40 13.69 -3.22
C GLN A 102 0.96 15.10 -3.33
N GLY A 103 1.02 15.63 -4.55
CA GLY A 103 1.50 16.98 -4.81
C GLY A 103 2.87 16.99 -5.49
N LYS A 104 3.32 18.20 -5.84
CA LYS A 104 4.58 18.42 -6.58
C LYS A 104 5.74 18.79 -5.66
N ASP A 105 5.45 19.40 -4.53
CA ASP A 105 6.46 19.83 -3.56
C ASP A 105 6.75 18.68 -2.58
N ALA A 106 7.72 17.85 -2.94
CA ALA A 106 8.10 16.69 -2.14
C ALA A 106 8.64 17.08 -0.76
N GLU A 107 9.32 18.22 -0.64
CA GLU A 107 9.87 18.70 0.63
C GLU A 107 8.77 19.15 1.59
N ALA A 108 7.78 19.91 1.10
CA ALA A 108 6.65 20.32 1.92
C ALA A 108 5.81 19.10 2.37
N VAL A 109 5.64 18.09 1.51
CA VAL A 109 4.97 16.83 1.88
C VAL A 109 5.76 16.10 2.95
N ARG A 110 7.08 15.97 2.81
CA ARG A 110 7.95 15.32 3.79
C ARG A 110 7.86 16.01 5.15
N GLN A 111 7.95 17.35 5.18
CA GLN A 111 7.82 18.14 6.41
C GLN A 111 6.46 17.94 7.08
N ASN A 112 5.39 17.87 6.28
CA ASN A 112 4.06 17.61 6.83
C ASN A 112 3.94 16.21 7.44
N ILE A 113 4.52 15.19 6.82
CA ILE A 113 4.60 13.83 7.40
C ILE A 113 5.35 13.87 8.74
N GLU A 114 6.52 14.52 8.79
CA GLU A 114 7.28 14.67 10.02
C GLU A 114 6.47 15.35 11.13
N ASN A 115 5.84 16.47 10.81
CA ASN A 115 5.11 17.24 11.81
C ASN A 115 3.82 16.56 12.28
N THR A 116 3.11 15.90 11.38
CA THR A 116 1.80 15.29 11.69
C THR A 116 1.95 13.91 12.30
N LEU A 117 2.89 13.10 11.81
CA LEU A 117 3.07 11.70 12.22
C LEU A 117 4.29 11.51 13.10
N LEU A 118 5.49 11.71 12.56
CA LEU A 118 6.74 11.28 13.22
C LEU A 118 7.04 12.04 14.53
N ASN A 119 6.69 13.32 14.59
CA ASN A 119 6.85 14.14 15.78
C ASN A 119 5.70 13.97 16.79
N ASN A 120 4.68 13.21 16.46
CA ASN A 120 3.58 12.92 17.39
C ASN A 120 4.01 11.80 18.36
N PRO A 121 4.06 12.05 19.70
CA PRO A 121 4.45 11.00 20.64
C PRO A 121 3.58 9.75 20.58
N ALA A 122 2.32 9.90 20.18
CA ALA A 122 1.37 8.81 20.02
C ALA A 122 1.76 7.86 18.87
N TRP A 123 2.44 8.37 17.83
CA TRP A 123 2.94 7.58 16.71
C TRP A 123 3.85 6.44 17.15
N ASN A 124 4.74 6.71 18.09
CA ASN A 124 5.68 5.73 18.61
C ASN A 124 5.04 4.64 19.48
N LYS A 125 3.75 4.77 19.81
CA LYS A 125 2.98 3.73 20.52
C LYS A 125 2.51 2.62 19.60
N LEU A 126 2.42 2.89 18.30
CA LEU A 126 2.02 1.89 17.32
C LEU A 126 3.02 0.74 17.25
N THR A 127 2.53 -0.49 17.35
CA THR A 127 3.36 -1.69 17.21
C THR A 127 4.04 -1.74 15.85
N ALA A 128 3.32 -1.40 14.77
CA ALA A 128 3.87 -1.34 13.43
C ALA A 128 5.07 -0.38 13.32
N VAL A 129 4.99 0.79 13.94
CA VAL A 129 6.10 1.77 13.93
C VAL A 129 7.30 1.28 14.72
N ARG A 130 7.08 0.72 15.92
CA ARG A 130 8.17 0.17 16.75
C ARG A 130 8.90 -0.99 16.09
N GLU A 131 8.19 -1.78 15.32
CA GLU A 131 8.74 -2.96 14.63
C GLU A 131 9.19 -2.69 13.20
N GLY A 132 9.18 -1.42 12.76
CA GLY A 132 9.65 -1.02 11.44
C GLY A 132 8.67 -1.37 10.29
N ARG A 133 7.40 -1.62 10.60
CA ARG A 133 6.35 -1.88 9.60
C ARG A 133 5.61 -0.61 9.16
N TYR A 134 6.34 0.45 9.01
CA TYR A 134 5.91 1.74 8.47
C TYR A 134 6.62 1.99 7.13
N TYR A 135 5.86 2.26 6.08
CA TYR A 135 6.37 2.41 4.72
C TYR A 135 5.82 3.64 4.04
N VAL A 136 6.72 4.46 3.47
CA VAL A 136 6.35 5.53 2.54
C VAL A 136 6.45 4.96 1.13
N LEU A 137 5.30 4.87 0.45
CA LEU A 137 5.17 4.25 -0.85
C LEU A 137 5.35 5.27 -1.98
N GLU A 138 5.91 4.82 -3.10
CA GLU A 138 6.06 5.63 -4.30
C GLU A 138 4.69 6.09 -4.84
N LYS A 139 4.50 7.42 -4.97
CA LYS A 139 3.22 7.97 -5.45
C LYS A 139 2.87 7.50 -6.86
N GLU A 140 3.87 7.26 -7.71
CA GLU A 140 3.73 6.79 -9.08
C GLU A 140 3.11 5.41 -9.17
N LEU A 141 3.33 4.57 -8.14
CA LEU A 141 2.77 3.22 -8.06
C LEU A 141 1.44 3.14 -7.30
N TYR A 142 1.24 3.99 -6.29
CA TYR A 142 0.17 3.80 -5.30
C TYR A 142 -0.80 4.97 -5.16
N ASN A 143 -0.50 6.13 -5.71
CA ASN A 143 -1.42 7.27 -5.76
C ASN A 143 -1.91 7.57 -7.19
N LEU A 144 -1.06 7.31 -8.16
CA LEU A 144 -1.39 7.40 -9.58
C LEU A 144 -1.59 6.00 -10.15
N LYS A 145 -2.29 5.90 -11.28
CA LYS A 145 -2.40 4.61 -11.99
C LYS A 145 -1.03 4.22 -12.56
N PRO A 146 -0.44 3.11 -12.11
CA PRO A 146 0.94 2.77 -12.47
C PRO A 146 1.12 2.24 -13.90
N ASN A 147 0.05 2.15 -14.69
CA ASN A 147 0.08 1.69 -16.09
C ASN A 147 0.83 0.36 -16.26
N ALA A 148 1.95 0.35 -17.01
CA ALA A 148 2.75 -0.86 -17.23
C ALA A 148 3.45 -1.39 -15.96
N ARG A 149 3.50 -0.61 -14.87
CA ARG A 149 4.13 -1.00 -13.59
C ARG A 149 3.16 -1.61 -12.57
N TRP A 150 1.94 -1.99 -12.97
CA TRP A 150 0.97 -2.64 -12.07
C TRP A 150 1.53 -3.87 -11.39
N GLY A 151 2.20 -4.74 -12.16
CA GLY A 151 2.82 -5.95 -11.62
C GLY A 151 3.88 -5.64 -10.57
N GLU A 152 4.73 -4.66 -10.82
CA GLU A 152 5.74 -4.18 -9.87
C GLU A 152 5.10 -3.68 -8.57
N ALA A 153 4.03 -2.89 -8.65
CA ALA A 153 3.33 -2.36 -7.49
C ALA A 153 2.76 -3.49 -6.61
N TYR A 154 2.11 -4.49 -7.21
CA TYR A 154 1.60 -5.65 -6.47
C TYR A 154 2.70 -6.50 -5.85
N GLN A 155 3.78 -6.75 -6.59
CA GLN A 155 4.92 -7.52 -6.07
C GLN A 155 5.57 -6.85 -4.86
N LYS A 156 5.84 -5.54 -4.93
CA LYS A 156 6.42 -4.79 -3.81
C LYS A 156 5.53 -4.84 -2.56
N LEU A 157 4.22 -4.64 -2.71
CA LEU A 157 3.30 -4.76 -1.57
C LEU A 157 3.24 -6.19 -1.01
N ALA A 158 3.20 -7.20 -1.89
CA ALA A 158 3.19 -8.59 -1.45
C ALA A 158 4.48 -8.97 -0.69
N GLU A 159 5.63 -8.46 -1.11
CA GLU A 159 6.91 -8.66 -0.42
C GLU A 159 6.91 -7.99 0.97
N ILE A 160 6.40 -6.77 1.08
CA ILE A 160 6.26 -6.08 2.35
C ILE A 160 5.33 -6.83 3.30
N LEU A 161 4.16 -7.25 2.81
CA LEU A 161 3.12 -7.89 3.62
C LEU A 161 3.47 -9.32 4.02
N TYR A 162 4.10 -10.06 3.13
CA TYR A 162 4.25 -11.51 3.24
C TYR A 162 5.70 -12.01 3.18
N GLY A 163 6.65 -11.10 3.06
CA GLY A 163 8.06 -11.41 2.88
C GLY A 163 8.42 -11.84 1.46
N GLU A 164 9.71 -11.93 1.17
CA GLU A 164 10.19 -12.45 -0.10
C GLU A 164 9.71 -13.89 -0.29
N ALA A 165 9.39 -14.27 -1.54
CA ALA A 165 9.21 -15.67 -1.86
C ALA A 165 10.51 -16.38 -1.46
N GLU A 166 10.44 -17.37 -0.57
CA GLU A 166 11.57 -18.24 -0.34
C GLU A 166 12.03 -18.75 -1.71
N SER A 167 13.16 -18.23 -2.16
CA SER A 167 13.83 -18.81 -3.29
C SER A 167 14.18 -20.22 -2.86
N SER A 168 13.43 -21.18 -3.36
CA SER A 168 13.77 -22.61 -3.23
C SER A 168 15.12 -22.80 -3.90
N ASN A 169 16.14 -22.53 -3.12
CA ASN A 169 17.49 -22.94 -3.43
C ASN A 169 17.62 -24.41 -3.05
N GLN A 170 17.43 -25.23 -4.02
CA GLN A 170 18.07 -26.54 -4.07
C GLN A 170 18.60 -26.81 -5.45
#